data_39ca840ca53fd65429d76109adbc1a89
#
_entry.id   39ca840ca53fd65429d76109adbc1a89
#
_cell.length_a   1.000
_cell.length_b   1.000
_cell.length_c   1.000
_cell.angle_alpha   90.00
_cell.angle_beta   90.00
_cell.angle_gamma   90.00
#
_symmetry.space_group_name_H-M   'P 1'
#
loop_
_entity.id
_entity.type
_entity.pdbx_description
1 polymer ?
#
loop_
_entity_poly.entity_id
_entity_poly.type
_entity_poly.pdbx_seq_one_letter_code
_entity_poly.pdbx_strand_id
1 'polypeptide(L)'
;MRITGTTNISKITKSMKMVSAAKLRGDQNRLNAARPFADWATNVTGADAELEEFDPKDFGESNLIVLCTTDKGLCGGVNSIMGRHTRNLLAKLDAQGKNYSLLISGEKGRALFRRNYSDKTLLSISDRVLPANWSLACAIAHEACQGEFDG
;
A
#
# COMPACT_ATOMS: atom_id res chain seq x y z
N MET A 1 22.45 35.17 -9.24
CA MET A 1 21.42 34.22 -9.73
C MET A 1 21.29 32.92 -8.93
N ARG A 2 22.36 32.20 -8.60
CA ARG A 2 22.25 30.93 -7.81
C ARG A 2 21.65 31.13 -6.40
N ILE A 3 22.06 32.16 -5.67
CA ILE A 3 21.58 32.42 -4.31
C ILE A 3 20.07 32.71 -4.31
N THR A 4 19.58 33.54 -5.22
CA THR A 4 18.15 33.85 -5.34
C THR A 4 17.34 32.60 -5.66
N GLY A 5 17.82 31.74 -6.56
CA GLY A 5 17.17 30.46 -6.88
C GLY A 5 17.07 29.54 -5.67
N THR A 6 18.17 29.38 -4.93
CA THR A 6 18.19 28.54 -3.72
C THR A 6 17.26 29.08 -2.63
N THR A 7 17.23 30.42 -2.44
CA THR A 7 16.33 31.07 -1.49
C THR A 7 14.85 30.83 -1.85
N ASN A 8 14.51 30.90 -3.13
CA ASN A 8 13.14 30.66 -3.59
C ASN A 8 12.74 29.19 -3.40
N ILE A 9 13.62 28.25 -3.72
CA ILE A 9 13.40 26.82 -3.45
C ILE A 9 13.18 26.57 -1.96
N SER A 10 14.02 27.18 -1.10
CA SER A 10 13.88 27.07 0.36
C SER A 10 12.50 27.56 0.85
N LYS A 11 12.03 28.71 0.36
CA LYS A 11 10.70 29.24 0.70
C LYS A 11 9.59 28.28 0.28
N ILE A 12 9.63 27.76 -0.96
CA ILE A 12 8.64 26.80 -1.47
C ILE A 12 8.63 25.54 -0.61
N THR A 13 9.80 24.99 -0.33
CA THR A 13 9.92 23.76 0.48
C THR A 13 9.40 23.96 1.90
N LYS A 14 9.65 25.13 2.50
CA LYS A 14 9.12 25.48 3.82
C LYS A 14 7.59 25.55 3.82
N SER A 15 6.99 26.16 2.80
CA SER A 15 5.53 26.22 2.64
C SER A 15 4.94 24.82 2.44
N MET A 16 5.55 23.99 1.59
CA MET A 16 5.13 22.59 1.40
C MET A 16 5.20 21.79 2.70
N LYS A 17 6.26 21.96 3.50
CA LYS A 17 6.39 21.33 4.82
C LYS A 17 5.25 21.70 5.75
N MET A 18 4.85 22.98 5.80
CA MET A 18 3.74 23.44 6.64
C MET A 18 2.40 22.82 6.23
N VAL A 19 2.09 22.82 4.95
CA VAL A 19 0.87 22.19 4.43
C VAL A 19 0.84 20.68 4.70
N SER A 20 1.97 20.00 4.49
CA SER A 20 2.11 18.57 4.74
C SER A 20 1.95 18.24 6.23
N ALA A 21 2.51 19.07 7.12
CA ALA A 21 2.37 18.88 8.57
C ALA A 21 0.92 19.03 9.03
N ALA A 22 0.17 20.00 8.48
CA ALA A 22 -1.24 20.15 8.79
C ALA A 22 -2.08 18.94 8.35
N LYS A 23 -1.82 18.41 7.15
CA LYS A 23 -2.49 17.19 6.65
C LYS A 23 -2.13 15.97 7.49
N LEU A 24 -0.84 15.80 7.84
CA LEU A 24 -0.36 14.69 8.66
C LEU A 24 -1.10 14.61 10.00
N ARG A 25 -1.34 15.74 10.66
CA ARG A 25 -2.09 15.77 11.92
C ARG A 25 -3.51 15.23 11.77
N GLY A 26 -4.19 15.58 10.67
CA GLY A 26 -5.51 15.03 10.35
C GLY A 26 -5.48 13.52 10.10
N ASP A 27 -4.46 13.03 9.38
CA ASP A 27 -4.30 11.61 9.10
C ASP A 27 -3.96 10.82 10.37
N GLN A 28 -3.11 11.36 11.24
CA GLN A 28 -2.81 10.77 12.57
C GLN A 28 -4.06 10.65 13.44
N ASN A 29 -4.90 11.68 13.47
CA ASN A 29 -6.15 11.63 14.23
C ASN A 29 -7.08 10.52 13.69
N ARG A 30 -7.21 10.39 12.37
CA ARG A 30 -7.99 9.31 11.75
C ARG A 30 -7.43 7.92 12.05
N LEU A 31 -6.11 7.77 11.98
CA LEU A 31 -5.44 6.52 12.33
C LEU A 31 -5.71 6.14 13.80
N ASN A 32 -5.57 7.09 14.71
CA ASN A 32 -5.84 6.85 16.13
C ASN A 32 -7.31 6.50 16.41
N ALA A 33 -8.24 7.09 15.66
CA ALA A 33 -9.67 6.75 15.75
C ALA A 33 -9.97 5.34 15.19
N ALA A 34 -9.21 4.86 14.22
CA ALA A 34 -9.38 3.53 13.63
C ALA A 34 -8.70 2.40 14.44
N ARG A 35 -7.70 2.71 15.26
CA ARG A 35 -6.95 1.72 16.05
C ARG A 35 -7.84 0.79 16.89
N PRO A 36 -8.85 1.25 17.64
CA PRO A 36 -9.68 0.36 18.45
C PRO A 36 -10.36 -0.74 17.62
N PHE A 37 -10.68 -0.46 16.35
CA PHE A 37 -11.23 -1.47 15.44
C PHE A 37 -10.19 -2.54 15.08
N ALA A 38 -8.96 -2.12 14.76
CA ALA A 38 -7.88 -3.06 14.47
C ALA A 38 -7.54 -3.92 15.71
N ASP A 39 -7.45 -3.31 16.88
CA ASP A 39 -7.22 -4.01 18.14
C ASP A 39 -8.34 -5.02 18.44
N TRP A 40 -9.61 -4.65 18.18
CA TRP A 40 -10.74 -5.56 18.33
C TRP A 40 -10.64 -6.74 17.34
N ALA A 41 -10.34 -6.48 16.09
CA ALA A 41 -10.20 -7.53 15.07
C ALA A 41 -9.09 -8.51 15.45
N THR A 42 -7.92 -8.01 15.85
CA THR A 42 -6.79 -8.82 16.33
C THR A 42 -7.18 -9.71 17.51
N ASN A 43 -7.88 -9.15 18.50
CA ASN A 43 -8.33 -9.89 19.67
C ASN A 43 -9.35 -10.99 19.34
N VAL A 44 -10.22 -10.77 18.35
CA VAL A 44 -11.24 -11.73 17.92
C VAL A 44 -10.63 -12.86 17.09
N THR A 45 -9.69 -12.53 16.22
CA THR A 45 -9.05 -13.53 15.35
C THR A 45 -7.94 -14.32 16.06
N GLY A 46 -7.53 -13.88 17.25
CA GLY A 46 -6.41 -14.49 17.98
C GLY A 46 -5.06 -14.33 17.26
N ALA A 47 -5.04 -13.48 16.24
CA ALA A 47 -3.81 -13.17 15.54
C ALA A 47 -2.98 -12.23 16.41
N ASP A 48 -2.20 -12.80 17.31
CA ASP A 48 -0.96 -12.15 17.76
C ASP A 48 -0.07 -12.06 16.52
N ALA A 49 -0.37 -11.05 15.70
CA ALA A 49 0.42 -10.74 14.54
C ALA A 49 1.73 -10.10 14.99
N GLU A 50 2.59 -10.84 15.66
CA GLU A 50 3.99 -10.66 15.41
C GLU A 50 4.12 -10.87 13.90
N LEU A 51 4.64 -9.86 13.22
CA LEU A 51 5.00 -9.95 11.81
C LEU A 51 6.13 -10.98 11.71
N GLU A 52 5.77 -12.26 11.85
CA GLU A 52 6.65 -13.35 11.52
C GLU A 52 7.07 -13.15 10.06
N GLU A 53 8.33 -13.33 9.78
CA GLU A 53 8.80 -13.35 8.40
C GLU A 53 8.01 -14.46 7.69
N PHE A 54 7.01 -14.06 6.90
CA PHE A 54 6.23 -15.02 6.10
C PHE A 54 7.18 -15.80 5.21
N ASP A 55 7.31 -17.10 5.48
CA ASP A 55 7.98 -17.99 4.53
C ASP A 55 6.99 -18.23 3.37
N PRO A 56 7.40 -17.99 2.12
CA PRO A 56 6.56 -18.32 0.96
C PRO A 56 6.03 -19.75 0.93
N LYS A 57 6.60 -20.68 1.71
CA LYS A 57 6.10 -22.04 1.87
C LYS A 57 4.74 -22.12 2.55
N ASP A 58 4.44 -21.16 3.41
CA ASP A 58 3.20 -21.10 4.18
C ASP A 58 2.01 -20.57 3.36
N PHE A 59 2.28 -20.06 2.16
CA PHE A 59 1.24 -19.60 1.23
C PHE A 59 0.51 -20.77 0.58
N GLY A 60 -0.79 -20.61 0.32
CA GLY A 60 -1.62 -21.56 -0.42
C GLY A 60 -1.19 -21.70 -1.90
N GLU A 61 -1.93 -22.50 -2.66
CA GLU A 61 -1.70 -22.69 -4.10
C GLU A 61 -2.14 -21.46 -4.94
N SER A 62 -3.18 -20.75 -4.48
CA SER A 62 -3.71 -19.54 -5.13
C SER A 62 -3.74 -18.38 -4.13
N ASN A 63 -3.02 -17.30 -4.44
CA ASN A 63 -2.77 -16.22 -3.49
C ASN A 63 -3.24 -14.87 -4.02
N LEU A 64 -3.81 -14.03 -3.15
CA LEU A 64 -4.10 -12.63 -3.43
C LEU A 64 -3.11 -11.72 -2.73
N ILE A 65 -2.31 -11.00 -3.50
CA ILE A 65 -1.36 -10.02 -2.97
C ILE A 65 -1.95 -8.61 -3.07
N VAL A 66 -2.27 -8.03 -1.93
CA VAL A 66 -2.79 -6.65 -1.85
C VAL A 66 -1.63 -5.68 -1.64
N LEU A 67 -1.23 -5.00 -2.71
CA LEU A 67 -0.13 -4.03 -2.68
C LEU A 67 -0.65 -2.62 -2.39
N CYS A 68 -0.35 -2.11 -1.19
CA CYS A 68 -0.69 -0.76 -0.78
C CYS A 68 0.47 0.21 -1.03
N THR A 69 0.27 1.17 -1.92
CA THR A 69 1.23 2.23 -2.24
C THR A 69 0.56 3.61 -2.19
N THR A 70 1.31 4.66 -2.47
CA THR A 70 0.80 6.03 -2.49
C THR A 70 0.36 6.46 -3.89
N ASP A 71 -0.60 7.41 -3.95
CA ASP A 71 -0.94 8.07 -5.22
C ASP A 71 0.05 9.17 -5.56
N LYS A 72 0.57 9.87 -4.55
CA LYS A 72 1.50 11.00 -4.74
C LYS A 72 2.95 10.58 -4.45
N GLY A 73 3.88 11.34 -4.99
CA GLY A 73 5.31 11.19 -4.72
C GLY A 73 5.76 11.92 -3.44
N LEU A 74 7.07 12.14 -3.31
CA LEU A 74 7.70 12.85 -2.18
C LEU A 74 7.48 12.16 -0.82
N CYS A 75 7.39 10.84 -0.83
CA CYS A 75 7.22 9.98 0.34
C CYS A 75 8.48 9.16 0.68
N GLY A 76 9.66 9.65 0.26
CA GLY A 76 10.92 8.91 0.43
C GLY A 76 10.97 7.63 -0.39
N GLY A 77 11.55 6.57 0.17
CA GLY A 77 11.74 5.28 -0.51
C GLY A 77 10.57 4.29 -0.41
N VAL A 78 9.46 4.65 0.23
CA VAL A 78 8.38 3.72 0.57
C VAL A 78 7.89 2.92 -0.64
N ASN A 79 7.51 3.59 -1.73
CA ASN A 79 7.00 2.90 -2.93
C ASN A 79 8.05 2.00 -3.59
N SER A 80 9.31 2.42 -3.60
CA SER A 80 10.40 1.64 -4.17
C SER A 80 10.73 0.41 -3.34
N ILE A 81 10.68 0.54 -2.02
CA ILE A 81 10.88 -0.56 -1.07
C ILE A 81 9.75 -1.56 -1.21
N MET A 82 8.49 -1.12 -1.12
CA MET A 82 7.32 -1.97 -1.30
C MET A 82 7.35 -2.70 -2.65
N GLY A 83 7.63 -1.99 -3.74
CA GLY A 83 7.72 -2.62 -5.07
C GLY A 83 8.87 -3.62 -5.19
N ARG A 84 9.96 -3.45 -4.46
CA ARG A 84 11.06 -4.43 -4.42
C ARG A 84 10.67 -5.67 -3.63
N HIS A 85 10.12 -5.50 -2.44
CA HIS A 85 9.66 -6.62 -1.61
C HIS A 85 8.59 -7.44 -2.32
N THR A 86 7.59 -6.77 -2.91
CA THR A 86 6.55 -7.47 -3.68
C THR A 86 7.16 -8.28 -4.83
N ARG A 87 8.04 -7.69 -5.65
CA ARG A 87 8.69 -8.46 -6.74
C ARG A 87 9.49 -9.65 -6.23
N ASN A 88 10.18 -9.51 -5.11
CA ASN A 88 10.91 -10.63 -4.51
C ASN A 88 9.97 -11.74 -4.03
N LEU A 89 8.81 -11.36 -3.44
CA LEU A 89 7.78 -12.30 -3.04
C LEU A 89 7.21 -13.04 -4.27
N LEU A 90 6.82 -12.31 -5.32
CA LEU A 90 6.29 -12.90 -6.54
C LEU A 90 7.28 -13.88 -7.20
N ALA A 91 8.56 -13.51 -7.26
CA ALA A 91 9.60 -14.39 -7.78
C ALA A 91 9.76 -15.70 -6.96
N LYS A 92 9.56 -15.62 -5.65
CA LYS A 92 9.57 -16.81 -4.77
C LYS A 92 8.33 -17.69 -5.00
N LEU A 93 7.15 -17.09 -5.20
CA LEU A 93 5.92 -17.82 -5.52
C LEU A 93 6.03 -18.48 -6.90
N ASP A 94 6.54 -17.77 -7.90
CA ASP A 94 6.81 -18.34 -9.23
C ASP A 94 7.77 -19.54 -9.16
N ALA A 95 8.83 -19.46 -8.34
CA ALA A 95 9.78 -20.54 -8.15
C ALA A 95 9.16 -21.78 -7.48
N GLN A 96 8.08 -21.61 -6.73
CA GLN A 96 7.31 -22.69 -6.09
C GLN A 96 6.15 -23.20 -6.96
N GLY A 97 5.92 -22.57 -8.12
CA GLY A 97 4.80 -22.91 -9.01
C GLY A 97 3.44 -22.48 -8.50
N LYS A 98 3.39 -21.59 -7.50
CA LYS A 98 2.14 -21.08 -6.91
C LYS A 98 1.52 -19.98 -7.75
N ASN A 99 0.19 -19.97 -7.82
CA ASN A 99 -0.55 -18.92 -8.52
C ASN A 99 -0.72 -17.69 -7.63
N TYR A 100 -0.78 -16.52 -8.26
CA TYR A 100 -1.10 -15.30 -7.54
C TYR A 100 -1.80 -14.29 -8.43
N SER A 101 -2.59 -13.43 -7.80
CA SER A 101 -3.19 -12.24 -8.38
C SER A 101 -2.83 -11.00 -7.57
N LEU A 102 -2.74 -9.86 -8.25
CA LEU A 102 -2.40 -8.59 -7.63
C LEU A 102 -3.63 -7.68 -7.55
N LEU A 103 -3.90 -7.16 -6.36
CA LEU A 103 -4.76 -6.00 -6.15
C LEU A 103 -3.87 -4.82 -5.77
N ILE A 104 -3.84 -3.78 -6.59
CA ILE A 104 -2.92 -2.66 -6.39
C ILE A 104 -3.69 -1.42 -5.96
N SER A 105 -3.38 -0.90 -4.78
CA SER A 105 -3.92 0.34 -4.26
C SER A 105 -2.85 1.43 -4.30
N GLY A 106 -3.04 2.41 -5.16
CA GLY A 106 -2.15 3.56 -5.35
C GLY A 106 -1.49 3.65 -6.72
N GLU A 107 -1.46 4.86 -7.26
CA GLU A 107 -0.91 5.12 -8.60
C GLU A 107 0.56 4.73 -8.74
N LYS A 108 1.36 4.88 -7.68
CA LYS A 108 2.77 4.52 -7.72
C LYS A 108 3.00 3.02 -7.84
N GLY A 109 2.17 2.20 -7.19
CA GLY A 109 2.17 0.75 -7.36
C GLY A 109 1.74 0.35 -8.77
N ARG A 110 0.64 0.93 -9.27
CA ARG A 110 0.17 0.72 -10.63
C ARG A 110 1.28 0.99 -11.66
N ALA A 111 1.96 2.12 -11.55
CA ALA A 111 3.05 2.47 -12.46
C ALA A 111 4.23 1.48 -12.40
N LEU A 112 4.53 0.93 -11.20
CA LEU A 112 5.63 -0.01 -11.00
C LEU A 112 5.35 -1.41 -11.57
N PHE A 113 4.09 -1.85 -11.59
CA PHE A 113 3.71 -3.22 -11.94
C PHE A 113 3.02 -3.33 -13.31
N ARG A 114 2.46 -2.26 -13.86
CA ARG A 114 1.70 -2.27 -15.12
C ARG A 114 2.44 -2.92 -16.29
N ARG A 115 3.76 -2.75 -16.39
CA ARG A 115 4.52 -3.23 -17.55
C ARG A 115 4.70 -4.75 -17.56
N ASN A 116 4.96 -5.34 -16.40
CA ASN A 116 5.40 -6.74 -16.30
C ASN A 116 4.37 -7.67 -15.65
N TYR A 117 3.31 -7.11 -15.05
CA TYR A 117 2.33 -7.88 -14.26
C TYR A 117 0.88 -7.47 -14.55
N SER A 118 0.62 -6.91 -15.74
CA SER A 118 -0.74 -6.48 -16.11
C SER A 118 -1.71 -7.66 -16.22
N ASP A 119 -1.21 -8.80 -16.67
CA ASP A 119 -1.93 -10.06 -16.79
C ASP A 119 -2.28 -10.71 -15.45
N LYS A 120 -1.50 -10.43 -14.43
CA LYS A 120 -1.70 -10.88 -13.04
C LYS A 120 -2.44 -9.86 -12.17
N THR A 121 -2.69 -8.66 -12.69
CA THR A 121 -3.35 -7.60 -11.93
C THR A 121 -4.86 -7.71 -12.07
N LEU A 122 -5.54 -8.14 -11.01
CA LEU A 122 -6.99 -8.25 -10.93
C LEU A 122 -7.64 -6.86 -10.92
N LEU A 123 -7.16 -5.98 -10.05
CA LEU A 123 -7.71 -4.65 -9.86
C LEU A 123 -6.59 -3.65 -9.50
N SER A 124 -6.70 -2.45 -10.05
CA SER A 124 -5.83 -1.33 -9.69
C SER A 124 -6.65 -0.09 -9.38
N ILE A 125 -6.52 0.40 -8.15
CA ILE A 125 -7.23 1.57 -7.64
C ILE A 125 -6.25 2.71 -7.48
N SER A 126 -6.49 3.83 -8.14
CA SER A 126 -5.65 5.04 -8.06
C SER A 126 -6.51 6.28 -7.90
N ASP A 127 -5.88 7.42 -7.63
CA ASP A 127 -6.51 8.73 -7.44
C ASP A 127 -7.67 8.71 -6.43
N ARG A 128 -7.47 8.01 -5.32
CA ARG A 128 -8.46 7.87 -4.26
C ARG A 128 -8.87 9.23 -3.72
N VAL A 129 -10.18 9.41 -3.59
CA VAL A 129 -10.72 10.62 -2.96
C VAL A 129 -10.31 10.62 -1.49
N LEU A 130 -9.53 11.62 -1.11
CA LEU A 130 -9.14 11.82 0.29
C LEU A 130 -10.22 12.64 1.03
N PRO A 131 -10.43 12.35 2.31
CA PRO A 131 -9.74 11.37 3.14
C PRO A 131 -10.18 9.92 2.87
N ALA A 132 -9.28 8.97 3.10
CA ALA A 132 -9.63 7.54 3.11
C ALA A 132 -10.76 7.31 4.15
N ASN A 133 -11.77 6.54 3.75
CA ASN A 133 -12.94 6.27 4.56
C ASN A 133 -13.25 4.76 4.60
N TRP A 134 -14.13 4.38 5.51
CA TRP A 134 -14.54 3.00 5.69
C TRP A 134 -15.17 2.39 4.43
N SER A 135 -16.00 3.15 3.71
CA SER A 135 -16.66 2.67 2.49
C SER A 135 -15.66 2.27 1.42
N LEU A 136 -14.55 3.00 1.27
CA LEU A 136 -13.48 2.64 0.34
C LEU A 136 -12.77 1.35 0.78
N ALA A 137 -12.51 1.21 2.07
CA ALA A 137 -11.90 -0.02 2.60
C ALA A 137 -12.82 -1.24 2.38
N CYS A 138 -14.12 -1.09 2.65
CA CYS A 138 -15.11 -2.15 2.39
C CYS A 138 -15.20 -2.49 0.90
N ALA A 139 -15.16 -1.51 0.00
CA ALA A 139 -15.18 -1.78 -1.44
C ALA A 139 -13.94 -2.56 -1.90
N ILE A 140 -12.75 -2.20 -1.40
CA ILE A 140 -11.52 -2.93 -1.70
C ILE A 140 -11.59 -4.36 -1.15
N ALA A 141 -12.06 -4.53 0.09
CA ALA A 141 -12.21 -5.83 0.71
C ALA A 141 -13.25 -6.69 -0.03
N HIS A 142 -14.37 -6.10 -0.46
CA HIS A 142 -15.39 -6.81 -1.24
C HIS A 142 -14.81 -7.36 -2.54
N GLU A 143 -14.08 -6.55 -3.30
CA GLU A 143 -13.41 -7.00 -4.53
C GLU A 143 -12.36 -8.07 -4.25
N ALA A 144 -11.61 -7.93 -3.17
CA ALA A 144 -10.63 -8.93 -2.76
C ALA A 144 -11.27 -10.28 -2.44
N CYS A 145 -12.46 -10.28 -1.81
CA CYS A 145 -13.17 -11.49 -1.42
C CYS A 145 -13.98 -12.15 -2.54
N GLN A 146 -14.05 -11.56 -3.74
CA GLN A 146 -14.78 -12.18 -4.87
C GLN A 146 -13.98 -13.29 -5.56
N GLY A 147 -12.69 -13.36 -5.36
CA GLY A 147 -11.83 -14.40 -5.90
C GLY A 147 -11.75 -15.63 -4.99
N GLU A 148 -11.49 -16.78 -5.58
CA GLU A 148 -11.14 -18.00 -4.85
C GLU A 148 -9.63 -18.02 -4.60
N PHE A 149 -9.24 -17.67 -3.38
CA PHE A 149 -7.84 -17.66 -2.95
C PHE A 149 -7.69 -18.47 -1.67
N ASP A 150 -6.55 -19.15 -1.53
CA ASP A 150 -6.20 -19.98 -0.36
C ASP A 150 -5.37 -19.20 0.66
N GLY A 151 -4.80 -18.05 0.23
CA GLY A 151 -3.91 -17.20 1.03
C GLY A 151 -3.79 -15.76 0.51
#